data_a7ce98f190f96ce64917a35097d014c8
#
_entry.id   a7ce98f190f96ce64917a35097d014c8
#
_cell.length_a   1.000
_cell.length_b   1.000
_cell.length_c   1.000
_cell.angle_alpha   90.00
_cell.angle_beta   90.00
_cell.angle_gamma   90.00
#
_symmetry.space_group_name_H-M   'P 1'
#
loop_
_entity.id
_entity.type
_entity.pdbx_description
1 polymer ?
#
loop_
_entity_poly.entity_id
_entity_poly.type
_entity_poly.pdbx_seq_one_letter_code
_entity_poly.pdbx_strand_id
1 'polypeptide(L)'
;MATTERDGNKIARHLRDAILRLQYRPGQNLDEAELSEALGVSRTPVREAIIQLVADGLVVRDGRKARVSPLDLDDVPKLYDALLISSRMVQRLAAKNRTEDDLISIKKMLMRFENVTEATSGVERSEANLEFHFAISRE
;
A
#
# COMPACT_ATOMS: atom_id res chain seq x y z
N MET A 1 23.21 2.24 -14.90
CA MET A 1 22.36 1.31 -14.10
C MET A 1 21.57 2.02 -13.00
N ALA A 2 22.10 2.99 -12.26
CA ALA A 2 21.36 3.68 -11.18
C ALA A 2 20.11 4.52 -11.61
N THR A 3 20.02 4.94 -12.85
CA THR A 3 18.90 5.76 -13.35
C THR A 3 17.64 4.91 -13.59
N THR A 4 17.78 3.72 -14.14
CA THR A 4 16.68 2.80 -14.46
C THR A 4 15.98 2.31 -13.20
N GLU A 5 16.73 1.97 -12.16
CA GLU A 5 16.20 1.51 -10.87
C GLU A 5 15.39 2.60 -10.14
N ARG A 6 15.82 3.88 -10.24
CA ARG A 6 15.05 5.02 -9.73
C ARG A 6 13.76 5.22 -10.51
N ASP A 7 13.77 5.00 -11.82
CA ASP A 7 12.58 5.13 -12.66
C ASP A 7 11.59 3.97 -12.43
N GLY A 8 12.08 2.74 -12.29
CA GLY A 8 11.26 1.59 -11.91
C GLY A 8 10.52 1.81 -10.58
N ASN A 9 11.20 2.35 -9.56
CA ASN A 9 10.59 2.64 -8.26
C ASN A 9 9.52 3.74 -8.33
N LYS A 10 9.73 4.77 -9.15
CA LYS A 10 8.72 5.83 -9.37
C LYS A 10 7.48 5.28 -10.07
N ILE A 11 7.68 4.45 -11.09
CA ILE A 11 6.61 3.82 -11.84
C ILE A 11 5.84 2.84 -10.93
N ALA A 12 6.52 2.04 -10.12
CA ALA A 12 5.87 1.15 -9.17
C ALA A 12 5.00 1.91 -8.18
N ARG A 13 5.47 3.04 -7.65
CA ARG A 13 4.70 3.91 -6.78
C ARG A 13 3.48 4.48 -7.48
N HIS A 14 3.65 5.01 -8.69
CA HIS A 14 2.54 5.54 -9.49
C HIS A 14 1.47 4.47 -9.78
N LEU A 15 1.87 3.29 -10.21
CA LEU A 15 0.95 2.18 -10.48
C LEU A 15 0.28 1.67 -9.19
N ARG A 16 1.01 1.62 -8.07
CA ARG A 16 0.43 1.28 -6.75
C ARG A 16 -0.70 2.24 -6.39
N ASP A 17 -0.44 3.54 -6.47
CA ASP A 17 -1.45 4.56 -6.18
C ASP A 17 -2.66 4.44 -7.11
N ALA A 18 -2.43 4.19 -8.40
CA ALA A 18 -3.49 3.99 -9.38
C ALA A 18 -4.33 2.72 -9.10
N ILE A 19 -3.70 1.61 -8.68
CA ILE A 19 -4.39 0.39 -8.26
C ILE A 19 -5.22 0.64 -6.99
N LEU A 20 -4.64 1.27 -5.97
CA LEU A 20 -5.33 1.57 -4.71
C LEU A 20 -6.50 2.54 -4.91
N ARG A 21 -6.41 3.44 -5.89
CA ARG A 21 -7.51 4.35 -6.30
C ARG A 21 -8.50 3.70 -7.26
N LEU A 22 -8.37 2.41 -7.55
CA LEU A 22 -9.22 1.64 -8.46
C LEU A 22 -9.24 2.18 -9.92
N GLN A 23 -8.22 2.91 -10.33
CA GLN A 23 -8.00 3.28 -11.74
C GLN A 23 -7.69 2.03 -12.57
N TYR A 24 -7.00 1.06 -11.98
CA TYR A 24 -6.87 -0.31 -12.46
C TYR A 24 -7.69 -1.23 -11.56
N ARG A 25 -8.67 -1.93 -12.13
CA ARG A 25 -9.61 -2.78 -11.37
C ARG A 25 -8.96 -4.10 -10.97
N PRO A 26 -9.37 -4.72 -9.84
CA PRO A 26 -8.97 -6.08 -9.51
C PRO A 26 -9.20 -7.03 -10.70
N GLY A 27 -8.21 -7.87 -11.01
CA GLY A 27 -8.22 -8.78 -12.15
C GLY A 27 -7.91 -8.14 -13.50
N GLN A 28 -7.80 -6.82 -13.62
CA GLN A 28 -7.47 -6.14 -14.87
C GLN A 28 -6.06 -6.48 -15.35
N ASN A 29 -5.90 -6.77 -16.64
CA ASN A 29 -4.59 -7.00 -17.24
C ASN A 29 -3.76 -5.69 -17.25
N LEU A 30 -2.47 -5.84 -17.00
CA LEU A 30 -1.45 -4.79 -17.09
C LEU A 30 -0.51 -5.17 -18.23
N ASP A 31 -0.66 -4.51 -19.38
CA ASP A 31 0.23 -4.73 -20.54
C ASP A 31 1.46 -3.82 -20.45
N GLU A 32 2.65 -4.44 -20.49
CA GLU A 32 3.93 -3.72 -20.39
C GLU A 32 4.13 -2.73 -21.55
N ALA A 33 3.58 -3.00 -22.73
CA ALA A 33 3.72 -2.13 -23.89
C ALA A 33 2.79 -0.93 -23.78
N GLU A 34 1.52 -1.15 -23.44
CA GLU A 34 0.55 -0.07 -23.22
C GLU A 34 0.99 0.87 -22.09
N LEU A 35 1.47 0.29 -20.99
CA LEU A 35 2.00 1.10 -19.85
C LEU A 35 3.25 1.90 -20.24
N SER A 36 4.14 1.29 -21.02
CA SER A 36 5.35 1.96 -21.54
C SER A 36 5.00 3.15 -22.43
N GLU A 37 4.03 3.00 -23.31
CA GLU A 37 3.53 4.06 -24.19
C GLU A 37 2.82 5.16 -23.38
N ALA A 38 1.90 4.79 -22.50
CA ALA A 38 1.13 5.74 -21.69
C ALA A 38 2.00 6.59 -20.74
N LEU A 39 3.09 5.99 -20.21
CA LEU A 39 4.02 6.67 -19.31
C LEU A 39 5.19 7.34 -20.02
N GLY A 40 5.34 7.17 -21.33
CA GLY A 40 6.44 7.75 -22.11
C GLY A 40 7.82 7.21 -21.72
N VAL A 41 7.91 5.96 -21.27
CA VAL A 41 9.15 5.30 -20.82
C VAL A 41 9.42 4.01 -21.60
N SER A 42 10.63 3.46 -21.48
CA SER A 42 10.93 2.14 -22.07
C SER A 42 10.28 1.00 -21.27
N ARG A 43 10.19 -0.21 -21.87
CA ARG A 43 9.59 -1.38 -21.23
C ARG A 43 10.37 -1.89 -19.99
N THR A 44 11.67 -1.64 -19.94
CA THR A 44 12.52 -2.15 -18.83
C THR A 44 12.06 -1.64 -17.47
N PRO A 45 11.97 -0.31 -17.21
CA PRO A 45 11.52 0.18 -15.91
C PRO A 45 10.04 -0.17 -15.61
N VAL A 46 9.19 -0.33 -16.63
CA VAL A 46 7.81 -0.83 -16.42
C VAL A 46 7.82 -2.27 -15.92
N ARG A 47 8.66 -3.13 -16.51
CA ARG A 47 8.81 -4.52 -16.07
C ARG A 47 9.36 -4.62 -14.65
N GLU A 48 10.34 -3.79 -14.29
CA GLU A 48 10.88 -3.69 -12.93
C GLU A 48 9.80 -3.27 -11.95
N ALA A 49 8.98 -2.28 -12.30
CA ALA A 49 7.85 -1.84 -11.49
C ALA A 49 6.81 -2.95 -11.29
N ILE A 50 6.47 -3.71 -12.35
CA ILE A 50 5.54 -4.84 -12.24
C ILE A 50 6.11 -5.93 -11.34
N ILE A 51 7.40 -6.25 -11.42
CA ILE A 51 8.06 -7.23 -10.53
C ILE A 51 7.93 -6.79 -9.07
N GLN A 52 8.14 -5.51 -8.80
CA GLN A 52 7.99 -4.95 -7.45
C GLN A 52 6.55 -5.04 -6.95
N LEU A 53 5.56 -4.73 -7.80
CA LEU A 53 4.15 -4.85 -7.45
C LEU A 53 3.70 -6.31 -7.25
N VAL A 54 4.35 -7.26 -7.91
CA VAL A 54 4.13 -8.70 -7.64
C VAL A 54 4.69 -9.07 -6.26
N ALA A 55 5.86 -8.59 -5.90
CA ALA A 55 6.42 -8.81 -4.55
C ALA A 55 5.56 -8.18 -3.45
N ASP A 56 4.89 -7.05 -3.75
CA ASP A 56 3.94 -6.38 -2.85
C ASP A 56 2.54 -7.05 -2.82
N GLY A 57 2.29 -8.08 -3.65
CA GLY A 57 1.00 -8.77 -3.73
C GLY A 57 -0.10 -7.98 -4.46
N LEU A 58 0.20 -6.82 -5.03
CA LEU A 58 -0.76 -5.99 -5.76
C LEU A 58 -0.99 -6.46 -7.22
N VAL A 59 -0.08 -7.23 -7.74
CA VAL A 59 -0.11 -7.80 -9.09
C VAL A 59 0.19 -9.29 -9.01
N VAL A 60 -0.50 -10.08 -9.80
CA VAL A 60 -0.19 -11.50 -10.01
C VAL A 60 0.30 -11.71 -11.44
N ARG A 61 1.23 -12.65 -11.63
CA ARG A 61 1.71 -13.06 -12.96
C ARG A 61 1.24 -14.47 -13.27
N ASP A 62 0.74 -14.61 -14.50
CA ASP A 62 0.43 -15.90 -15.10
C ASP A 62 1.23 -15.99 -16.42
N GLY A 63 2.36 -16.67 -16.36
CA GLY A 63 3.33 -16.70 -17.45
C GLY A 63 3.85 -15.29 -17.78
N ARG A 64 3.53 -14.82 -19.00
CA ARG A 64 3.93 -13.49 -19.50
C ARG A 64 2.91 -12.39 -19.20
N LYS A 65 1.71 -12.76 -18.73
CA LYS A 65 0.65 -11.80 -18.44
C LYS A 65 0.74 -11.33 -16.98
N ALA A 66 0.62 -10.04 -16.78
CA ALA A 66 0.47 -9.44 -15.46
C ALA A 66 -0.96 -8.91 -15.32
N ARG A 67 -1.54 -9.06 -14.15
CA ARG A 67 -2.87 -8.52 -13.83
C ARG A 67 -2.91 -8.02 -12.40
N VAL A 68 -3.73 -7.03 -12.14
CA VAL A 68 -4.02 -6.59 -10.76
C VAL A 68 -4.54 -7.79 -9.98
N SER A 69 -4.05 -7.97 -8.75
CA SER A 69 -4.50 -9.07 -7.90
C SER A 69 -6.02 -9.07 -7.79
N PRO A 70 -6.67 -10.21 -8.06
CA PRO A 70 -8.10 -10.32 -7.82
C PRO A 70 -8.38 -10.17 -6.31
N LEU A 71 -9.48 -9.54 -5.97
CA LEU A 71 -9.93 -9.46 -4.60
C LEU A 71 -10.72 -10.73 -4.27
N ASP A 72 -10.16 -11.59 -3.44
CA ASP A 72 -10.88 -12.74 -2.90
C ASP A 72 -11.56 -12.34 -1.59
N LEU A 73 -12.87 -12.18 -1.64
CA LEU A 73 -13.66 -11.78 -0.48
C LEU A 73 -13.75 -12.89 0.59
N ASP A 74 -13.52 -14.13 0.23
CA ASP A 74 -13.54 -15.28 1.15
C ASP A 74 -12.31 -15.30 2.08
N ASP A 75 -11.23 -14.64 1.69
CA ASP A 75 -10.03 -14.49 2.51
C ASP A 75 -10.07 -13.26 3.44
N VAL A 76 -10.99 -12.32 3.23
CA VAL A 76 -11.11 -11.10 4.06
C VAL A 76 -11.28 -11.40 5.54
N PRO A 77 -12.15 -12.34 5.97
CA PRO A 77 -12.29 -12.69 7.39
C PRO A 77 -10.99 -13.22 8.01
N LYS A 78 -10.26 -14.07 7.29
CA LYS A 78 -8.98 -14.64 7.76
C LYS A 78 -7.90 -13.58 7.92
N LEU A 79 -7.82 -12.65 6.96
CA LEU A 79 -6.92 -11.50 7.03
C LEU A 79 -7.28 -10.58 8.20
N TYR A 80 -8.57 -10.36 8.42
CA TYR A 80 -9.05 -9.54 9.54
C TYR A 80 -8.67 -10.14 10.89
N ASP A 81 -8.85 -11.45 11.08
CA ASP A 81 -8.47 -12.16 12.30
C ASP A 81 -6.95 -12.03 12.56
N ALA A 82 -6.13 -12.24 11.53
CA ALA A 82 -4.68 -12.11 11.64
C ALA A 82 -4.26 -10.67 12.01
N LEU A 83 -4.87 -9.67 11.38
CA LEU A 83 -4.63 -8.25 11.68
C LEU A 83 -5.07 -7.91 13.11
N LEU A 84 -6.20 -8.43 13.58
CA LEU A 84 -6.70 -8.18 14.93
C LEU A 84 -5.75 -8.73 16.00
N ILE A 85 -5.25 -9.96 15.82
CA ILE A 85 -4.29 -10.58 16.74
C ILE A 85 -2.99 -9.80 16.76
N SER A 86 -2.44 -9.47 15.57
CA SER A 86 -1.19 -8.71 15.44
C SER A 86 -1.31 -7.32 16.07
N SER A 87 -2.41 -6.62 15.80
CA SER A 87 -2.68 -5.28 16.33
C SER A 87 -2.77 -5.29 17.87
N ARG A 88 -3.45 -6.26 18.46
CA ARG A 88 -3.52 -6.38 19.92
C ARG A 88 -2.14 -6.58 20.56
N MET A 89 -1.29 -7.40 19.94
CA MET A 89 0.07 -7.64 20.44
C MET A 89 0.92 -6.37 20.36
N VAL A 90 0.93 -5.68 19.21
CA VAL A 90 1.66 -4.43 19.00
C VAL A 90 1.20 -3.36 20.00
N GLN A 91 -0.12 -3.14 20.14
CA GLN A 91 -0.66 -2.15 21.07
C GLN A 91 -0.30 -2.45 22.54
N ARG A 92 -0.29 -3.73 22.93
CA ARG A 92 0.11 -4.13 24.28
C ARG A 92 1.59 -3.83 24.54
N LEU A 93 2.47 -4.13 23.57
CA LEU A 93 3.90 -3.88 23.70
C LEU A 93 4.18 -2.38 23.71
N ALA A 94 3.58 -1.62 22.82
CA ALA A 94 3.69 -0.18 22.76
C ALA A 94 3.22 0.47 24.09
N ALA A 95 2.08 0.06 24.61
CA ALA A 95 1.56 0.55 25.89
C ALA A 95 2.50 0.28 27.07
N LYS A 96 3.26 -0.83 27.02
CA LYS A 96 4.23 -1.20 28.06
C LYS A 96 5.53 -0.40 27.98
N ASN A 97 5.99 -0.13 26.75
CA ASN A 97 7.33 0.40 26.49
C ASN A 97 7.36 1.92 26.23
N ARG A 98 6.19 2.54 25.95
CA ARG A 98 6.07 3.93 25.52
C ARG A 98 6.74 4.93 26.44
N THR A 99 7.30 5.95 25.87
CA THR A 99 7.76 7.17 26.53
C THR A 99 6.70 8.28 26.49
N GLU A 100 6.94 9.38 27.17
CA GLU A 100 6.07 10.58 27.09
C GLU A 100 6.09 11.21 25.69
N ASP A 101 7.23 11.19 25.00
CA ASP A 101 7.37 11.71 23.63
C ASP A 101 6.54 10.89 22.63
N ASP A 102 6.47 9.57 22.81
CA ASP A 102 5.62 8.69 22.01
C ASP A 102 4.15 9.04 22.21
N LEU A 103 3.72 9.30 23.42
CA LEU A 103 2.34 9.71 23.68
C LEU A 103 1.98 11.02 23.00
N ILE A 104 2.90 11.98 22.93
CA ILE A 104 2.71 13.24 22.19
C ILE A 104 2.53 12.94 20.70
N SER A 105 3.39 12.10 20.14
CA SER A 105 3.34 11.69 18.73
C SER A 105 2.05 10.96 18.40
N ILE A 106 1.66 9.98 19.21
CA ILE A 106 0.43 9.19 19.05
C ILE A 106 -0.80 10.11 19.10
N LYS A 107 -0.89 11.02 20.09
CA LYS A 107 -1.98 11.99 20.20
C LYS A 107 -2.10 12.88 18.97
N LYS A 108 -0.98 13.35 18.41
CA LYS A 108 -0.98 14.15 17.18
C LYS A 108 -1.53 13.37 15.99
N MET A 109 -1.17 12.11 15.83
CA MET A 109 -1.68 11.27 14.74
C MET A 109 -3.14 10.89 14.96
N LEU A 110 -3.57 10.65 16.20
CA LEU A 110 -4.97 10.44 16.54
C LEU A 110 -5.84 11.63 16.14
N MET A 111 -5.44 12.86 16.52
CA MET A 111 -6.17 14.07 16.12
C MET A 111 -6.26 14.23 14.61
N ARG A 112 -5.21 13.86 13.86
CA ARG A 112 -5.26 13.87 12.40
C ARG A 112 -6.25 12.85 11.88
N PHE A 113 -6.29 11.66 12.43
CA PHE A 113 -7.23 10.61 12.04
C PHE A 113 -8.69 11.01 12.35
N GLU A 114 -8.95 11.60 13.53
CA GLU A 114 -10.28 12.07 13.92
C GLU A 114 -10.81 13.22 13.05
N ASN A 115 -9.92 14.03 12.47
CA ASN A 115 -10.30 15.11 11.54
C ASN A 115 -10.61 14.63 10.11
N VAL A 116 -10.42 13.35 9.82
CA VAL A 116 -10.77 12.76 8.53
C VAL A 116 -12.29 12.52 8.49
N THR A 117 -12.98 13.25 7.63
CA THR A 117 -14.44 13.20 7.51
C THR A 117 -14.92 12.20 6.45
N GLU A 118 -16.22 11.94 6.38
CA GLU A 118 -16.83 11.12 5.31
C GLU A 118 -16.61 11.72 3.90
N ALA A 119 -16.42 13.05 3.81
CA ALA A 119 -16.11 13.73 2.55
C ALA A 119 -14.66 13.47 2.07
N THR A 120 -13.79 12.96 2.96
CA THR A 120 -12.41 12.62 2.63
C THR A 120 -12.37 11.33 1.81
N SER A 121 -11.46 11.25 0.84
CA SER A 121 -11.31 10.06 0.01
C SER A 121 -10.96 8.82 0.85
N GLY A 122 -11.36 7.63 0.38
CA GLY A 122 -11.04 6.37 1.06
C GLY A 122 -9.53 6.15 1.21
N VAL A 123 -8.73 6.67 0.26
CA VAL A 123 -7.25 6.58 0.30
C VAL A 123 -6.70 7.45 1.43
N GLU A 124 -7.13 8.71 1.54
CA GLU A 124 -6.68 9.61 2.60
C GLU A 124 -7.07 9.11 4.00
N ARG A 125 -8.25 8.48 4.14
CA ARG A 125 -8.64 7.81 5.39
C ARG A 125 -7.72 6.65 5.72
N SER A 126 -7.39 5.82 4.72
CA SER A 126 -6.46 4.70 4.90
C SER A 126 -5.06 5.18 5.27
N GLU A 127 -4.58 6.26 4.66
CA GLU A 127 -3.28 6.86 4.98
C GLU A 127 -3.25 7.38 6.43
N ALA A 128 -4.26 8.15 6.84
CA ALA A 128 -4.36 8.67 8.21
C ALA A 128 -4.45 7.54 9.25
N ASN A 129 -5.22 6.48 8.96
CA ASN A 129 -5.30 5.30 9.80
C ASN A 129 -3.94 4.58 9.90
N LEU A 130 -3.25 4.43 8.79
CA LEU A 130 -1.94 3.78 8.73
C LEU A 130 -0.88 4.57 9.51
N GLU A 131 -0.85 5.90 9.37
CA GLU A 131 0.06 6.78 10.12
C GLU A 131 -0.18 6.69 11.63
N PHE A 132 -1.45 6.64 12.06
CA PHE A 132 -1.79 6.45 13.47
C PHE A 132 -1.29 5.09 13.99
N HIS A 133 -1.49 4.00 13.24
CA HIS A 133 -0.98 2.69 13.61
C HIS A 133 0.55 2.62 13.62
N PHE A 134 1.22 3.29 12.69
CA PHE A 134 2.68 3.38 12.69
C PHE A 134 3.22 4.19 13.88
N ALA A 135 2.52 5.25 14.31
CA ALA A 135 2.92 5.98 15.50
C ALA A 135 2.88 5.12 16.77
N ILE A 136 1.95 4.14 16.83
CA ILE A 136 1.86 3.17 17.93
C ILE A 136 2.96 2.10 17.85
N SER A 137 3.36 1.68 16.63
CA SER A 137 4.22 0.51 16.40
C SER A 137 5.71 0.81 16.26
N ARG A 138 6.13 2.07 16.35
CA ARG A 138 7.53 2.49 16.14
C ARG A 138 8.46 2.21 17.31
N GLU A 139 7.99 1.56 18.36
CA GLU A 139 8.74 1.21 19.57
C GLU A 139 9.29 -0.24 19.51
#